data_dd8c2b64d3d1078971d762a484380b42
#
_entry.id   dd8c2b64d3d1078971d762a484380b42
#
_cell.length_a   1.000
_cell.length_b   1.000
_cell.length_c   1.000
_cell.angle_alpha   90.00
_cell.angle_beta   90.00
_cell.angle_gamma   90.00
#
_symmetry.space_group_name_H-M   'P 1'
#
loop_
_entity.id
_entity.type
_entity.pdbx_description
1 polymer ?
#
loop_
_entity_poly.entity_id
_entity_poly.type
_entity_poly.pdbx_seq_one_letter_code
_entity_poly.pdbx_strand_id
1 'polypeptide(L)'
;MSSTERELKVKSILITQPPPEAGKNIYEDFVKKYKLKMDFRSFIHIEPMAPRDIRKQKINFLDYTAIIFNSRNAVDYFFSLANEMKVEMPADTKYFSINEGVSNYVQKYIVPRKRKMFFGKGTEADFLTLFNKNHSTEKFLFPCSDIRKPSIPDHFAKLGYNFSECIIYNTVSSDLSDLADVFYDILVFFSPAD
;
A
#
# COMPACT_ATOMS: atom_id res chain seq x y z
N MET A 1 2.75 4.50 -49.78
CA MET A 1 2.29 5.66 -49.00
C MET A 1 3.18 5.75 -47.77
N SER A 2 4.14 6.69 -47.78
CA SER A 2 5.08 6.88 -46.67
C SER A 2 4.32 7.57 -45.54
N SER A 3 4.12 6.87 -44.43
CA SER A 3 3.67 7.50 -43.19
C SER A 3 4.82 8.32 -42.64
N THR A 4 4.76 9.63 -42.82
CA THR A 4 5.66 10.56 -42.15
C THR A 4 5.37 10.52 -40.68
N GLU A 5 6.15 9.76 -39.91
CA GLU A 5 6.12 9.81 -38.45
C GLU A 5 6.48 11.26 -38.05
N ARG A 6 5.50 11.99 -37.54
CA ARG A 6 5.76 13.27 -36.88
C ARG A 6 6.46 12.99 -35.58
N GLU A 7 7.75 13.23 -35.52
CA GLU A 7 8.48 13.29 -34.24
C GLU A 7 7.87 14.41 -33.39
N LEU A 8 7.09 14.02 -32.37
CA LEU A 8 6.58 14.94 -31.38
C LEU A 8 7.76 15.34 -30.48
N LYS A 9 8.11 16.62 -30.49
CA LYS A 9 9.16 17.14 -29.61
C LYS A 9 8.62 17.30 -28.20
N VAL A 10 8.84 16.30 -27.34
CA VAL A 10 8.50 16.34 -25.93
C VAL A 10 9.36 17.37 -25.22
N LYS A 11 8.74 18.23 -24.39
CA LYS A 11 9.40 19.25 -23.57
C LYS A 11 9.01 19.15 -22.10
N SER A 12 7.83 18.64 -21.80
CA SER A 12 7.26 18.63 -20.46
C SER A 12 6.62 17.27 -20.12
N ILE A 13 6.90 16.80 -18.90
CA ILE A 13 6.41 15.55 -18.38
C ILE A 13 5.84 15.80 -16.99
N LEU A 14 4.64 15.30 -16.72
CA LEU A 14 4.08 15.22 -15.38
C LEU A 14 4.07 13.77 -14.90
N ILE A 15 4.61 13.54 -13.71
CA ILE A 15 4.62 12.25 -13.03
C ILE A 15 3.58 12.29 -11.91
N THR A 16 2.64 11.33 -11.89
CA THR A 16 1.52 11.27 -10.94
C THR A 16 1.92 10.75 -9.55
N GLN A 17 3.16 10.95 -9.17
CA GLN A 17 3.70 10.59 -7.85
C GLN A 17 4.19 11.83 -7.09
N PRO A 18 4.33 11.75 -5.77
CA PRO A 18 4.99 12.80 -5.01
C PRO A 18 6.45 12.99 -5.49
N PRO A 19 7.01 14.21 -5.32
CA PRO A 19 8.40 14.45 -5.69
C PRO A 19 9.34 13.50 -4.94
N PRO A 20 10.40 13.01 -5.58
CA PRO A 20 11.40 12.18 -4.90
C PRO A 20 12.07 12.94 -3.76
N GLU A 21 12.52 12.21 -2.75
CA GLU A 21 13.28 12.79 -1.64
C GLU A 21 14.54 13.51 -2.16
N ALA A 22 14.93 14.59 -1.50
CA ALA A 22 16.11 15.35 -1.86
C ALA A 22 17.36 14.45 -1.98
N GLY A 23 18.07 14.56 -3.11
CA GLY A 23 19.26 13.75 -3.43
C GLY A 23 18.97 12.32 -3.94
N LYS A 24 17.70 11.95 -4.13
CA LYS A 24 17.31 10.63 -4.66
C LYS A 24 16.53 10.70 -5.98
N ASN A 25 16.65 11.80 -6.71
CA ASN A 25 15.94 11.97 -7.96
C ASN A 25 16.62 11.16 -9.09
N ILE A 26 16.09 9.97 -9.35
CA ILE A 26 16.58 9.06 -10.41
C ILE A 26 16.38 9.61 -11.82
N TYR A 27 15.60 10.67 -11.99
CA TYR A 27 15.29 11.28 -13.30
C TYR A 27 16.21 12.45 -13.66
N GLU A 28 17.10 12.90 -12.77
CA GLU A 28 17.92 14.09 -13.00
C GLU A 28 18.76 14.01 -14.28
N ASP A 29 19.45 12.89 -14.50
CA ASP A 29 20.29 12.71 -15.69
C ASP A 29 19.45 12.67 -16.97
N PHE A 30 18.27 12.05 -16.90
CA PHE A 30 17.32 12.02 -18.02
C PHE A 30 16.82 13.42 -18.36
N VAL A 31 16.39 14.19 -17.37
CA VAL A 31 15.91 15.58 -17.52
C VAL A 31 17.00 16.46 -18.11
N LYS A 32 18.24 16.38 -17.61
CA LYS A 32 19.40 17.14 -18.12
C LYS A 32 19.74 16.74 -19.55
N LYS A 33 19.81 15.44 -19.84
CA LYS A 33 20.18 14.91 -21.16
C LYS A 33 19.23 15.37 -22.27
N TYR A 34 17.92 15.34 -22.00
CA TYR A 34 16.90 15.66 -22.98
C TYR A 34 16.34 17.09 -22.86
N LYS A 35 16.83 17.88 -21.91
CA LYS A 35 16.40 19.26 -21.63
C LYS A 35 14.88 19.36 -21.41
N LEU A 36 14.35 18.45 -20.57
CA LEU A 36 12.92 18.36 -20.27
C LEU A 36 12.56 19.18 -19.02
N LYS A 37 11.32 19.66 -18.98
CA LYS A 37 10.66 20.05 -17.73
C LYS A 37 9.97 18.81 -17.16
N MET A 38 10.24 18.46 -15.91
CA MET A 38 9.59 17.35 -15.23
C MET A 38 9.01 17.83 -13.91
N ASP A 39 7.70 17.69 -13.79
CA ASP A 39 6.97 18.06 -12.60
C ASP A 39 6.37 16.79 -11.94
N PHE A 40 6.17 16.85 -10.63
CA PHE A 40 5.61 15.77 -9.81
C PHE A 40 4.35 16.28 -9.12
N ARG A 41 3.27 15.53 -9.25
CA ARG A 41 2.00 15.86 -8.59
C ARG A 41 1.27 14.58 -8.24
N SER A 42 1.13 14.30 -6.95
CA SER A 42 0.32 13.15 -6.53
C SER A 42 -1.15 13.37 -6.89
N PHE A 43 -1.73 12.45 -7.66
CA PHE A 43 -3.14 12.49 -8.06
C PHE A 43 -4.04 11.85 -7.00
N ILE A 44 -3.45 11.01 -6.15
CA ILE A 44 -4.13 10.40 -5.02
C ILE A 44 -3.31 10.59 -3.75
N HIS A 45 -3.97 10.58 -2.62
CA HIS A 45 -3.35 10.50 -1.30
C HIS A 45 -4.13 9.55 -0.40
N ILE A 46 -3.54 9.19 0.72
CA ILE A 46 -4.12 8.25 1.66
C ILE A 46 -4.56 9.01 2.91
N GLU A 47 -5.81 8.80 3.32
CA GLU A 47 -6.37 9.38 4.54
C GLU A 47 -6.74 8.28 5.53
N PRO A 48 -6.37 8.42 6.82
CA PRO A 48 -6.77 7.47 7.84
C PRO A 48 -8.29 7.51 8.05
N MET A 49 -8.89 6.35 8.25
CA MET A 49 -10.30 6.27 8.61
C MET A 49 -10.50 6.65 10.07
N ALA A 50 -11.53 7.44 10.37
CA ALA A 50 -11.83 7.84 11.74
C ALA A 50 -12.23 6.62 12.60
N PRO A 51 -11.82 6.54 13.89
CA PRO A 51 -12.11 5.40 14.77
C PRO A 51 -13.60 5.05 14.88
N ARG A 52 -14.47 6.07 14.81
CA ARG A 52 -15.93 5.84 14.82
C ARG A 52 -16.40 5.00 13.62
N ASP A 53 -15.76 5.17 12.44
CA ASP A 53 -16.13 4.47 11.21
C ASP A 53 -15.54 3.05 11.20
N ILE A 54 -14.37 2.87 11.81
CA ILE A 54 -13.80 1.55 12.09
C ILE A 54 -14.73 0.74 13.00
N ARG A 55 -15.26 1.34 14.08
CA ARG A 55 -16.19 0.67 14.99
C ARG A 55 -17.48 0.20 14.30
N LYS A 56 -17.93 0.89 13.25
CA LYS A 56 -19.08 0.46 12.43
C LYS A 56 -18.83 -0.87 11.72
N GLN A 57 -17.57 -1.22 11.45
CA GLN A 57 -17.21 -2.50 10.85
C GLN A 57 -17.31 -3.65 11.85
N LYS A 58 -17.56 -3.37 13.15
CA LYS A 58 -17.72 -4.36 14.24
C LYS A 58 -16.52 -5.31 14.38
N ILE A 59 -15.32 -4.81 14.11
CA ILE A 59 -14.08 -5.55 14.21
C ILE A 59 -13.42 -5.20 15.55
N ASN A 60 -13.16 -6.23 16.37
CA ASN A 60 -12.33 -6.11 17.56
C ASN A 60 -10.97 -6.76 17.26
N PHE A 61 -9.89 -5.98 17.31
CA PHE A 61 -8.55 -6.46 16.95
C PHE A 61 -8.08 -7.63 17.83
N LEU A 62 -8.53 -7.69 19.07
CA LEU A 62 -8.16 -8.75 20.02
C LEU A 62 -8.79 -10.12 19.71
N ASP A 63 -9.77 -10.17 18.80
CA ASP A 63 -10.38 -11.43 18.38
C ASP A 63 -9.53 -12.19 17.36
N TYR A 64 -8.45 -11.54 16.84
CA TYR A 64 -7.60 -12.07 15.79
C TYR A 64 -6.24 -12.49 16.32
N THR A 65 -5.76 -13.64 15.83
CA THR A 65 -4.47 -14.23 16.23
C THR A 65 -3.36 -13.94 15.22
N ALA A 66 -3.72 -13.46 14.03
CA ALA A 66 -2.80 -13.16 12.94
C ALA A 66 -3.19 -11.89 12.18
N ILE A 67 -2.23 -11.02 11.92
CA ILE A 67 -2.41 -9.78 11.18
C ILE A 67 -1.64 -9.84 9.87
N ILE A 68 -2.27 -9.41 8.77
CA ILE A 68 -1.68 -9.39 7.42
C ILE A 68 -1.35 -7.96 7.04
N PHE A 69 -0.10 -7.71 6.61
CA PHE A 69 0.34 -6.42 6.11
C PHE A 69 0.89 -6.51 4.68
N ASN A 70 0.25 -5.81 3.75
CA ASN A 70 0.70 -5.71 2.37
C ASN A 70 1.51 -4.43 2.06
N SER A 71 1.60 -3.49 3.00
CA SER A 71 2.33 -2.24 2.84
C SER A 71 2.78 -1.65 4.18
N ARG A 72 3.76 -0.73 4.14
CA ARG A 72 4.17 0.04 5.33
C ARG A 72 3.06 0.96 5.82
N ASN A 73 2.28 1.54 4.92
CA ASN A 73 1.14 2.38 5.29
C ASN A 73 0.12 1.59 6.12
N ALA A 74 -0.18 0.34 5.73
CA ALA A 74 -1.07 -0.52 6.50
C ALA A 74 -0.55 -0.78 7.92
N VAL A 75 0.78 -0.92 8.08
CA VAL A 75 1.41 -1.06 9.41
C VAL A 75 1.22 0.22 10.23
N ASP A 76 1.59 1.39 9.67
CA ASP A 76 1.51 2.67 10.39
C ASP A 76 0.07 2.97 10.82
N TYR A 77 -0.89 2.87 9.90
CA TYR A 77 -2.30 3.15 10.21
C TYR A 77 -2.90 2.15 11.20
N PHE A 78 -2.55 0.87 11.10
CA PHE A 78 -3.04 -0.14 12.03
C PHE A 78 -2.57 0.14 13.47
N PHE A 79 -1.27 0.36 13.67
CA PHE A 79 -0.74 0.61 15.01
C PHE A 79 -1.13 1.98 15.55
N SER A 80 -1.23 3.01 14.70
CA SER A 80 -1.78 4.31 15.10
C SER A 80 -3.21 4.17 15.61
N LEU A 81 -4.05 3.44 14.87
CA LEU A 81 -5.44 3.19 15.24
C LEU A 81 -5.55 2.34 16.52
N ALA A 82 -4.74 1.28 16.66
CA ALA A 82 -4.70 0.45 17.86
C ALA A 82 -4.34 1.30 19.11
N ASN A 83 -3.35 2.18 18.97
CA ASN A 83 -2.95 3.10 20.03
C ASN A 83 -4.09 4.09 20.38
N GLU A 84 -4.74 4.68 19.39
CA GLU A 84 -5.87 5.59 19.61
C GLU A 84 -7.07 4.88 20.28
N MET A 85 -7.31 3.62 19.92
CA MET A 85 -8.34 2.78 20.53
C MET A 85 -7.89 2.18 21.87
N LYS A 86 -6.65 2.43 22.30
CA LYS A 86 -6.03 1.86 23.53
C LYS A 86 -6.03 0.32 23.52
N VAL A 87 -5.78 -0.26 22.35
CA VAL A 87 -5.67 -1.70 22.15
C VAL A 87 -4.20 -2.07 22.04
N GLU A 88 -3.72 -2.93 22.92
CA GLU A 88 -2.39 -3.53 22.84
C GLU A 88 -2.50 -4.94 22.29
N MET A 89 -1.79 -5.22 21.20
CA MET A 89 -1.82 -6.53 20.55
C MET A 89 -1.12 -7.57 21.42
N PRO A 90 -1.73 -8.78 21.61
CA PRO A 90 -1.12 -9.84 22.36
C PRO A 90 0.29 -10.21 21.88
N ALA A 91 1.19 -10.55 22.79
CA ALA A 91 2.58 -10.88 22.46
C ALA A 91 2.73 -12.18 21.61
N ASP A 92 1.68 -12.97 21.49
CA ASP A 92 1.62 -14.18 20.67
C ASP A 92 0.95 -13.96 19.31
N THR A 93 0.49 -12.75 18.99
CA THR A 93 -0.02 -12.39 17.67
C THR A 93 1.03 -12.68 16.59
N LYS A 94 0.59 -13.32 15.51
CA LYS A 94 1.39 -13.59 14.32
C LYS A 94 1.25 -12.47 13.32
N TYR A 95 2.35 -12.13 12.64
CA TYR A 95 2.37 -11.08 11.62
C TYR A 95 2.82 -11.64 10.29
N PHE A 96 2.01 -11.46 9.26
CA PHE A 96 2.26 -11.91 7.89
C PHE A 96 2.47 -10.68 7.01
N SER A 97 3.63 -10.55 6.39
CA SER A 97 4.00 -9.39 5.58
C SER A 97 4.31 -9.79 4.15
N ILE A 98 3.94 -8.94 3.19
CA ILE A 98 4.14 -9.23 1.76
C ILE A 98 5.62 -9.45 1.41
N ASN A 99 6.53 -8.80 2.13
CA ASN A 99 7.97 -8.95 1.96
C ASN A 99 8.72 -8.66 3.27
N GLU A 100 10.02 -8.92 3.26
CA GLU A 100 10.91 -8.70 4.39
C GLU A 100 10.96 -7.22 4.82
N GLY A 101 10.93 -6.28 3.86
CA GLY A 101 10.96 -4.84 4.17
C GLY A 101 9.75 -4.37 4.97
N VAL A 102 8.55 -4.92 4.72
CA VAL A 102 7.35 -4.65 5.52
C VAL A 102 7.45 -5.37 6.86
N SER A 103 7.95 -6.61 6.90
CA SER A 103 8.14 -7.36 8.14
C SER A 103 9.11 -6.66 9.10
N ASN A 104 10.22 -6.16 8.59
CA ASN A 104 11.17 -5.37 9.38
C ASN A 104 10.56 -4.05 9.85
N TYR A 105 9.66 -3.46 9.08
CA TYR A 105 8.96 -2.23 9.45
C TYR A 105 8.00 -2.44 10.63
N VAL A 106 7.33 -3.59 10.73
CA VAL A 106 6.46 -3.94 11.87
C VAL A 106 7.23 -3.89 13.19
N GLN A 107 8.54 -4.18 13.19
CA GLN A 107 9.40 -4.17 14.37
C GLN A 107 9.56 -2.78 15.03
N LYS A 108 9.12 -1.71 14.37
CA LYS A 108 9.03 -0.38 15.01
C LYS A 108 7.96 -0.31 16.10
N TYR A 109 6.97 -1.18 16.02
CA TYR A 109 5.77 -1.15 16.87
C TYR A 109 5.70 -2.30 17.87
N ILE A 110 6.43 -3.37 17.62
CA ILE A 110 6.40 -4.59 18.45
C ILE A 110 7.81 -5.09 18.75
N VAL A 111 7.95 -5.83 19.84
CA VAL A 111 9.16 -6.63 20.09
C VAL A 111 9.10 -7.89 19.22
N PRO A 112 9.99 -8.03 18.21
CA PRO A 112 9.88 -9.12 17.24
C PRO A 112 10.18 -10.47 17.88
N ARG A 113 9.35 -11.46 17.58
CA ARG A 113 9.58 -12.86 17.90
C ARG A 113 9.68 -13.65 16.59
N LYS A 114 10.84 -14.19 16.24
CA LYS A 114 11.11 -14.86 14.95
C LYS A 114 10.03 -15.87 14.54
N ARG A 115 9.49 -16.65 15.52
CA ARG A 115 8.44 -17.64 15.26
C ARG A 115 7.05 -17.06 15.00
N LYS A 116 6.90 -15.74 15.09
CA LYS A 116 5.63 -15.02 14.91
C LYS A 116 5.66 -14.08 13.70
N MET A 117 6.80 -13.96 13.03
CA MET A 117 6.99 -13.10 11.87
C MET A 117 7.15 -13.96 10.61
N PHE A 118 6.26 -13.76 9.65
CA PHE A 118 6.22 -14.48 8.39
C PHE A 118 6.22 -13.47 7.25
N PHE A 119 6.99 -13.69 6.20
CA PHE A 119 7.02 -12.78 5.06
C PHE A 119 7.27 -13.50 3.74
N GLY A 120 6.67 -12.95 2.68
CA GLY A 120 6.88 -13.39 1.30
C GLY A 120 8.15 -12.78 0.69
N LYS A 121 8.45 -13.17 -0.53
CA LYS A 121 9.64 -12.72 -1.29
C LYS A 121 9.38 -11.45 -2.11
N GLY A 122 8.24 -10.78 -1.92
CA GLY A 122 7.91 -9.52 -2.58
C GLY A 122 6.87 -9.62 -3.69
N THR A 123 6.58 -10.81 -4.19
CA THR A 123 5.44 -11.02 -5.08
C THR A 123 4.21 -11.48 -4.27
N GLU A 124 3.03 -11.12 -4.75
CA GLU A 124 1.79 -11.53 -4.11
C GLU A 124 1.60 -13.06 -4.17
N ALA A 125 1.99 -13.69 -5.27
CA ALA A 125 1.93 -15.14 -5.42
C ALA A 125 2.79 -15.86 -4.36
N ASP A 126 4.03 -15.42 -4.15
CA ASP A 126 4.90 -15.97 -3.10
C ASP A 126 4.32 -15.75 -1.71
N PHE A 127 3.74 -14.56 -1.48
CA PHE A 127 3.12 -14.24 -0.20
C PHE A 127 1.96 -15.19 0.12
N LEU A 128 1.10 -15.48 -0.84
CA LEU A 128 -0.04 -16.39 -0.67
C LEU A 128 0.40 -17.83 -0.33
N THR A 129 1.61 -18.26 -0.69
CA THR A 129 2.14 -19.58 -0.33
C THR A 129 2.42 -19.76 1.17
N LEU A 130 2.52 -18.66 1.93
CA LEU A 130 2.71 -18.71 3.38
C LEU A 130 1.50 -19.30 4.11
N PHE A 131 0.31 -19.17 3.53
CA PHE A 131 -0.94 -19.60 4.14
C PHE A 131 -1.20 -21.08 3.84
N ASN A 132 -0.60 -21.93 4.64
CA ASN A 132 -0.71 -23.38 4.54
C ASN A 132 -1.43 -23.99 5.76
N LYS A 133 -1.58 -25.31 5.77
CA LYS A 133 -2.32 -26.03 6.83
C LYS A 133 -1.85 -25.73 8.26
N ASN A 134 -0.59 -25.32 8.46
CA ASN A 134 -0.07 -24.98 9.78
C ASN A 134 -0.68 -23.69 10.36
N HIS A 135 -1.37 -22.92 9.53
CA HIS A 135 -2.00 -21.67 9.91
C HIS A 135 -3.54 -21.71 9.80
N SER A 136 -4.13 -22.90 9.54
CA SER A 136 -5.57 -23.05 9.32
C SER A 136 -6.45 -22.71 10.52
N THR A 137 -5.88 -22.72 11.72
CA THR A 137 -6.59 -22.39 12.96
C THR A 137 -6.50 -20.93 13.36
N GLU A 138 -5.70 -20.14 12.63
CA GLU A 138 -5.56 -18.72 12.92
C GLU A 138 -6.81 -17.95 12.50
N LYS A 139 -7.08 -16.86 13.21
CA LYS A 139 -8.07 -15.86 12.83
C LYS A 139 -7.31 -14.67 12.24
N PHE A 140 -7.43 -14.50 10.94
CA PHE A 140 -6.69 -13.49 10.20
C PHE A 140 -7.44 -12.17 10.10
N LEU A 141 -6.76 -11.07 10.41
CA LEU A 141 -7.21 -9.73 10.12
C LEU A 141 -6.32 -9.12 9.02
N PHE A 142 -6.94 -8.54 8.01
CA PHE A 142 -6.28 -7.82 6.94
C PHE A 142 -6.63 -6.33 6.98
N PRO A 143 -5.82 -5.49 7.67
CA PRO A 143 -5.93 -4.05 7.60
C PRO A 143 -5.59 -3.57 6.18
N CYS A 144 -6.51 -2.89 5.51
CA CYS A 144 -6.38 -2.55 4.10
C CYS A 144 -6.99 -1.19 3.75
N SER A 145 -6.78 -0.76 2.51
CA SER A 145 -7.48 0.37 1.89
C SER A 145 -8.88 -0.04 1.43
N ASP A 146 -9.73 0.95 1.25
CA ASP A 146 -10.99 0.83 0.51
C ASP A 146 -10.75 0.35 -0.94
N ILE A 147 -9.71 0.86 -1.60
CA ILE A 147 -9.27 0.40 -2.93
C ILE A 147 -8.16 -0.65 -2.78
N ARG A 148 -8.47 -1.90 -3.08
CA ARG A 148 -7.55 -3.03 -2.98
C ARG A 148 -7.83 -4.12 -4.01
N LYS A 149 -6.80 -4.93 -4.30
CA LYS A 149 -6.97 -6.12 -5.14
C LYS A 149 -7.70 -7.22 -4.38
N PRO A 150 -8.56 -8.01 -5.04
CA PRO A 150 -9.32 -9.08 -4.39
C PRO A 150 -8.51 -10.37 -4.14
N SER A 151 -7.28 -10.44 -4.62
CA SER A 151 -6.45 -11.65 -4.61
C SER A 151 -6.22 -12.25 -3.22
N ILE A 152 -5.98 -11.40 -2.19
CA ILE A 152 -5.83 -11.89 -0.81
C ILE A 152 -7.17 -12.40 -0.28
N PRO A 153 -8.28 -11.63 -0.28
CA PRO A 153 -9.58 -12.13 0.12
C PRO A 153 -10.01 -13.41 -0.60
N ASP A 154 -9.85 -13.45 -1.92
CA ASP A 154 -10.21 -14.62 -2.74
C ASP A 154 -9.40 -15.87 -2.37
N HIS A 155 -8.13 -15.71 -2.03
CA HIS A 155 -7.28 -16.81 -1.60
C HIS A 155 -7.78 -17.38 -0.26
N PHE A 156 -8.08 -16.53 0.71
CA PHE A 156 -8.59 -16.97 2.01
C PHE A 156 -9.98 -17.60 1.91
N ALA A 157 -10.84 -17.09 1.03
CA ALA A 157 -12.13 -17.70 0.75
C ALA A 157 -11.98 -19.12 0.17
N LYS A 158 -11.03 -19.34 -0.75
CA LYS A 158 -10.72 -20.67 -1.31
C LYS A 158 -10.18 -21.65 -0.26
N LEU A 159 -9.39 -21.17 0.71
CA LEU A 159 -8.85 -21.99 1.80
C LEU A 159 -9.89 -22.29 2.88
N GLY A 160 -10.97 -21.52 2.96
CA GLY A 160 -11.98 -21.62 4.03
C GLY A 160 -11.43 -21.22 5.40
N TYR A 161 -10.44 -20.34 5.46
CA TYR A 161 -9.85 -19.86 6.70
C TYR A 161 -10.69 -18.74 7.32
N ASN A 162 -10.58 -18.58 8.65
CA ASN A 162 -11.19 -17.46 9.34
C ASN A 162 -10.44 -16.16 8.99
N PHE A 163 -11.07 -15.32 8.18
CA PHE A 163 -10.46 -14.12 7.61
C PHE A 163 -11.44 -12.96 7.62
N SER A 164 -10.96 -11.79 8.01
CA SER A 164 -11.71 -10.54 7.93
C SER A 164 -10.84 -9.42 7.39
N GLU A 165 -11.43 -8.57 6.58
CA GLU A 165 -10.84 -7.31 6.14
C GLU A 165 -11.26 -6.19 7.09
N CYS A 166 -10.33 -5.27 7.36
CA CYS A 166 -10.60 -4.04 8.08
C CYS A 166 -10.13 -2.87 7.25
N ILE A 167 -11.05 -2.08 6.72
CA ILE A 167 -10.70 -0.86 6.01
C ILE A 167 -10.27 0.17 7.05
N ILE A 168 -9.00 0.56 7.02
CA ILE A 168 -8.40 1.48 8.01
C ILE A 168 -7.92 2.79 7.41
N TYR A 169 -7.87 2.90 6.09
CA TYR A 169 -7.56 4.12 5.35
C TYR A 169 -8.24 4.12 3.99
N ASN A 170 -8.48 5.33 3.48
CA ASN A 170 -9.08 5.54 2.17
C ASN A 170 -8.06 6.11 1.20
N THR A 171 -8.19 5.74 -0.07
CA THR A 171 -7.49 6.39 -1.16
C THR A 171 -8.38 7.50 -1.70
N VAL A 172 -7.91 8.73 -1.61
CA VAL A 172 -8.69 9.94 -1.95
C VAL A 172 -8.01 10.66 -3.11
N SER A 173 -8.80 11.15 -4.06
CA SER A 173 -8.30 11.99 -5.15
C SER A 173 -7.76 13.31 -4.59
N SER A 174 -6.60 13.73 -5.07
CA SER A 174 -6.04 15.04 -4.75
C SER A 174 -6.80 16.14 -5.50
N ASP A 175 -6.84 17.34 -4.93
CA ASP A 175 -7.29 18.50 -5.69
C ASP A 175 -6.24 18.84 -6.75
N LEU A 176 -6.67 18.81 -8.02
CA LEU A 176 -5.85 19.09 -9.20
C LEU A 176 -6.25 20.41 -9.89
N SER A 177 -6.99 21.28 -9.21
CA SER A 177 -7.43 22.56 -9.76
C SER A 177 -6.27 23.46 -10.20
N ASP A 178 -5.11 23.32 -9.57
CA ASP A 178 -3.85 23.99 -9.96
C ASP A 178 -3.30 23.54 -11.31
N LEU A 179 -3.79 22.45 -11.87
CA LEU A 179 -3.39 21.92 -13.19
C LEU A 179 -4.39 22.23 -14.30
N ALA A 180 -5.50 22.91 -14.01
CA ALA A 180 -6.59 23.15 -14.98
C ALA A 180 -6.13 23.83 -16.27
N ASP A 181 -5.18 24.76 -16.18
CA ASP A 181 -4.64 25.53 -17.32
C ASP A 181 -3.18 25.15 -17.64
N VAL A 182 -2.71 24.00 -17.15
CA VAL A 182 -1.34 23.53 -17.37
C VAL A 182 -1.34 22.38 -18.35
N PHE A 183 -0.48 22.47 -19.38
CA PHE A 183 -0.36 21.43 -20.42
C PHE A 183 0.98 20.71 -20.28
N TYR A 184 0.93 19.39 -20.37
CA TYR A 184 2.09 18.52 -20.43
C TYR A 184 2.06 17.68 -21.70
N ASP A 185 3.22 17.47 -22.31
CA ASP A 185 3.34 16.62 -23.48
C ASP A 185 3.15 15.14 -23.13
N ILE A 186 3.56 14.74 -21.92
CA ILE A 186 3.44 13.38 -21.40
C ILE A 186 2.92 13.40 -19.96
N LEU A 187 1.94 12.52 -19.69
CA LEU A 187 1.49 12.15 -18.33
C LEU A 187 1.93 10.72 -18.05
N VAL A 188 2.58 10.50 -16.89
CA VAL A 188 3.07 9.17 -16.47
C VAL A 188 2.30 8.71 -15.24
N PHE A 189 1.51 7.65 -15.42
CA PHE A 189 0.74 6.98 -14.36
C PHE A 189 1.48 5.72 -13.90
N PHE A 190 1.47 5.45 -12.60
CA PHE A 190 2.14 4.29 -12.00
C PHE A 190 1.17 3.22 -11.50
N SER A 191 -0.08 3.58 -11.33
CA SER A 191 -1.12 2.64 -10.93
C SER A 191 -2.46 2.95 -11.62
N PRO A 192 -3.37 1.95 -11.70
CA PRO A 192 -4.74 2.21 -12.17
C PRO A 192 -5.57 3.11 -11.26
N ALA A 193 -5.08 3.44 -10.07
CA ALA A 193 -5.76 4.29 -9.11
C ALA A 193 -5.36 5.78 -9.23
N ASP A 194 -4.29 6.08 -9.99
CA ASP A 194 -3.80 7.45 -10.22
C ASP A 194 -4.74 8.26 -11.12
#